data_a76bbbfe23aec4b2f273d8cb77cbb525
#
_entry.id   a76bbbfe23aec4b2f273d8cb77cbb525
#
_cell.length_a   1.000
_cell.length_b   1.000
_cell.length_c   1.000
_cell.angle_alpha   90.00
_cell.angle_beta   90.00
_cell.angle_gamma   90.00
#
_symmetry.space_group_name_H-M   'P 1'
#
loop_
_entity.id
_entity.type
_entity.pdbx_description
1 polymer ?
#
loop_
_entity_poly.entity_id
_entity_poly.type
_entity_poly.pdbx_seq_one_letter_code
_entity_poly.pdbx_strand_id
1 'polypeptide(L)'
;MTHPPSAPPVAPPQPAVPAPPPAEPPRRTAFAEAVTRLRAAARTEPGRLRTIGAVVAGLLLLFGALTFYEITDRADAASTVRDSSQRLSEDASEIYRSLADANTTAAVGFLAGADEDAEVRERYERQIDHAAGLLASAAARSSQSAEAAEYIRILGLHLPEYTGLVETARTNNRQGHPLGGAYLRHADQQMHETLLRAAEDLYALETERFRSDLANARDWPWLALAAGAVALAVLGWAQRRHFLRTNRVFNRGLLAATAAAVVLLAWLAGSHTLARGALHEADRDAAQSLGVLNEAWVEALRARGDESMTLVMRGAGSEFEDSYAEHMGRLAGGEGGALDEAHGLAEDVEGRSPVEAAAGASAEWAERHEAARASEQAGEYEEAVDLVIGSEDSTGQSFDRVDASLREAVEHEQAEFTAAADDGHGAFGGLPAGAVLLALLGALGAVLGIGRRLSEYR
;
A
#
# COMPACT_ATOMS: atom_id res chain seq x y z
N MET A 1 -90.54 -80.33 -27.70
CA MET A 1 -89.81 -80.57 -26.40
C MET A 1 -88.42 -80.05 -26.55
N THR A 2 -88.20 -78.84 -26.15
CA THR A 2 -86.86 -78.15 -26.19
C THR A 2 -86.62 -77.60 -24.84
N HIS A 3 -85.56 -78.09 -24.18
CA HIS A 3 -85.05 -77.58 -22.94
C HIS A 3 -84.31 -76.25 -23.18
N PRO A 4 -84.46 -75.27 -22.23
CA PRO A 4 -83.62 -74.05 -22.26
C PRO A 4 -82.25 -74.33 -21.67
N PRO A 5 -81.23 -73.63 -22.13
CA PRO A 5 -79.87 -73.81 -21.61
C PRO A 5 -79.66 -73.13 -20.18
N SER A 6 -78.90 -73.85 -19.41
CA SER A 6 -78.51 -73.44 -18.06
C SER A 6 -77.57 -72.19 -18.04
N ALA A 7 -77.85 -71.28 -17.09
CA ALA A 7 -76.99 -70.10 -16.86
C ALA A 7 -75.66 -70.50 -16.18
N PRO A 8 -74.55 -69.77 -16.45
CA PRO A 8 -73.25 -70.04 -15.85
C PRO A 8 -73.22 -69.56 -14.37
N PRO A 9 -72.35 -70.15 -13.54
CA PRO A 9 -72.25 -69.82 -12.12
C PRO A 9 -71.68 -68.42 -11.87
N VAL A 10 -72.28 -67.74 -10.90
CA VAL A 10 -71.89 -66.45 -10.38
C VAL A 10 -70.55 -66.59 -9.58
N ALA A 11 -69.50 -65.85 -9.96
CA ALA A 11 -68.23 -65.78 -9.22
C ALA A 11 -68.41 -65.07 -7.88
N PRO A 12 -67.71 -65.51 -6.81
CA PRO A 12 -67.79 -64.87 -5.51
C PRO A 12 -67.24 -63.41 -5.54
N PRO A 13 -67.73 -62.49 -4.71
CA PRO A 13 -67.33 -61.11 -4.63
C PRO A 13 -65.85 -61.00 -4.18
N GLN A 14 -65.05 -60.34 -4.93
CA GLN A 14 -63.66 -59.95 -4.52
C GLN A 14 -63.71 -58.94 -3.37
N PRO A 15 -62.82 -59.08 -2.38
CA PRO A 15 -62.79 -58.10 -1.26
C PRO A 15 -62.35 -56.73 -1.84
N ALA A 16 -63.04 -55.67 -1.47
CA ALA A 16 -62.79 -54.32 -1.84
C ALA A 16 -61.37 -53.88 -1.32
N VAL A 17 -60.49 -53.53 -2.24
CA VAL A 17 -59.21 -52.90 -1.91
C VAL A 17 -59.50 -51.55 -1.28
N PRO A 18 -58.92 -51.20 -0.08
CA PRO A 18 -59.12 -49.89 0.52
C PRO A 18 -58.57 -48.81 -0.41
N ALA A 19 -59.33 -47.76 -0.61
CA ALA A 19 -58.88 -46.61 -1.38
C ALA A 19 -57.59 -45.97 -0.75
N PRO A 20 -56.59 -45.61 -1.50
CA PRO A 20 -55.41 -44.94 -0.95
C PRO A 20 -55.84 -43.65 -0.22
N PRO A 21 -55.24 -43.33 0.93
CA PRO A 21 -55.54 -42.08 1.64
C PRO A 21 -55.30 -40.87 0.71
N PRO A 22 -56.11 -39.81 0.85
CA PRO A 22 -55.95 -38.63 0.03
C PRO A 22 -54.52 -38.10 0.18
N ALA A 23 -53.84 -37.82 -0.95
CA ALA A 23 -52.48 -37.27 -0.97
C ALA A 23 -52.44 -35.99 -0.12
N GLU A 24 -51.62 -35.98 0.92
CA GLU A 24 -51.36 -34.76 1.68
C GLU A 24 -50.93 -33.64 0.71
N PRO A 25 -51.53 -32.45 0.80
CA PRO A 25 -51.10 -31.34 -0.06
C PRO A 25 -49.62 -31.04 0.19
N PRO A 26 -48.83 -30.73 -0.85
CA PRO A 26 -47.40 -30.50 -0.72
C PRO A 26 -47.17 -29.44 0.35
N ARG A 27 -46.37 -29.75 1.37
CA ARG A 27 -45.96 -28.80 2.41
C ARG A 27 -45.26 -27.64 1.75
N ARG A 28 -45.97 -26.52 1.57
CA ARG A 28 -45.41 -25.29 1.07
C ARG A 28 -44.36 -24.82 2.09
N THR A 29 -43.14 -24.58 1.67
CA THR A 29 -42.10 -24.02 2.54
C THR A 29 -42.60 -22.73 3.17
N ALA A 30 -42.24 -22.44 4.42
CA ALA A 30 -42.66 -21.23 5.17
C ALA A 30 -42.40 -19.94 4.35
N PHE A 31 -41.40 -19.97 3.48
CA PHE A 31 -41.10 -18.91 2.53
C PHE A 31 -42.17 -18.76 1.44
N ALA A 32 -42.63 -19.85 0.85
CA ALA A 32 -43.72 -19.82 -0.16
C ALA A 32 -45.06 -19.36 0.41
N GLU A 33 -45.38 -19.72 1.67
CA GLU A 33 -46.55 -19.19 2.36
C GLU A 33 -46.42 -17.71 2.72
N ALA A 34 -45.23 -17.25 3.15
CA ALA A 34 -44.97 -15.84 3.41
C ALA A 34 -45.12 -15.00 2.14
N VAL A 35 -44.57 -15.46 1.00
CA VAL A 35 -44.72 -14.80 -0.30
C VAL A 35 -46.18 -14.76 -0.78
N THR A 36 -46.96 -15.83 -0.59
CA THR A 36 -48.38 -15.82 -0.97
C THR A 36 -49.22 -14.94 -0.08
N ARG A 37 -48.96 -14.90 1.23
CA ARG A 37 -49.61 -13.94 2.18
C ARG A 37 -49.25 -12.50 1.88
N LEU A 38 -47.98 -12.19 1.54
CA LEU A 38 -47.56 -10.88 1.10
C LEU A 38 -48.23 -10.46 -0.22
N ARG A 39 -48.37 -11.37 -1.18
CA ARG A 39 -49.09 -11.08 -2.44
C ARG A 39 -50.60 -10.86 -2.22
N ALA A 40 -51.20 -11.60 -1.33
CA ALA A 40 -52.63 -11.40 -0.99
C ALA A 40 -52.87 -10.09 -0.23
N ALA A 41 -51.97 -9.76 0.72
CA ALA A 41 -52.01 -8.49 1.44
C ALA A 41 -51.72 -7.28 0.50
N ALA A 42 -50.86 -7.43 -0.49
CA ALA A 42 -50.52 -6.39 -1.47
C ALA A 42 -51.67 -6.04 -2.44
N ARG A 43 -52.77 -6.82 -2.44
CA ARG A 43 -53.96 -6.53 -3.28
C ARG A 43 -54.93 -5.54 -2.65
N THR A 44 -54.85 -5.32 -1.33
CA THR A 44 -55.65 -4.33 -0.62
C THR A 44 -54.93 -2.98 -0.52
N GLU A 45 -55.65 -1.85 -0.56
CA GLU A 45 -55.05 -0.50 -0.46
C GLU A 45 -54.19 -0.34 0.82
N PRO A 46 -54.62 -0.74 2.05
CA PRO A 46 -53.76 -0.63 3.23
C PRO A 46 -52.57 -1.61 3.20
N GLY A 47 -52.74 -2.77 2.52
CA GLY A 47 -51.64 -3.72 2.35
C GLY A 47 -50.55 -3.21 1.41
N ARG A 48 -50.91 -2.54 0.31
CA ARG A 48 -49.95 -1.91 -0.62
C ARG A 48 -49.11 -0.82 0.05
N LEU A 49 -49.74 -0.01 0.92
CA LEU A 49 -49.00 1.03 1.66
C LEU A 49 -47.99 0.41 2.63
N ARG A 50 -48.35 -0.66 3.34
CA ARG A 50 -47.43 -1.40 4.22
C ARG A 50 -46.28 -2.01 3.45
N THR A 51 -46.53 -2.58 2.26
CA THR A 51 -45.46 -3.18 1.41
C THR A 51 -44.50 -2.11 0.90
N ILE A 52 -44.99 -0.95 0.44
CA ILE A 52 -44.13 0.17 0.01
C ILE A 52 -43.28 0.65 1.19
N GLY A 53 -43.87 0.79 2.39
CA GLY A 53 -43.12 1.19 3.58
C GLY A 53 -42.03 0.20 3.97
N ALA A 54 -42.34 -1.09 3.94
CA ALA A 54 -41.37 -2.13 4.23
C ALA A 54 -40.22 -2.18 3.20
N VAL A 55 -40.54 -2.02 1.90
CA VAL A 55 -39.52 -1.98 0.84
C VAL A 55 -38.62 -0.74 0.98
N VAL A 56 -39.19 0.44 1.22
CA VAL A 56 -38.42 1.67 1.44
C VAL A 56 -37.53 1.55 2.67
N ALA A 57 -38.06 1.08 3.79
CA ALA A 57 -37.29 0.87 5.02
C ALA A 57 -36.16 -0.17 4.80
N GLY A 58 -36.46 -1.27 4.12
CA GLY A 58 -35.48 -2.30 3.77
C GLY A 58 -34.36 -1.77 2.86
N LEU A 59 -34.70 -0.95 1.86
CA LEU A 59 -33.71 -0.34 0.99
C LEU A 59 -32.83 0.69 1.72
N LEU A 60 -33.38 1.48 2.64
CA LEU A 60 -32.60 2.41 3.46
C LEU A 60 -31.65 1.67 4.41
N LEU A 61 -32.11 0.61 5.04
CA LEU A 61 -31.26 -0.25 5.88
C LEU A 61 -30.16 -0.94 5.06
N LEU A 62 -30.50 -1.44 3.87
CA LEU A 62 -29.53 -2.02 2.94
C LEU A 62 -28.49 -1.01 2.50
N PHE A 63 -28.93 0.21 2.14
CA PHE A 63 -28.01 1.31 1.77
C PHE A 63 -27.07 1.66 2.93
N GLY A 64 -27.58 1.81 4.15
CA GLY A 64 -26.74 2.05 5.32
C GLY A 64 -25.77 0.92 5.63
N ALA A 65 -26.23 -0.34 5.51
CA ALA A 65 -25.39 -1.52 5.73
C ALA A 65 -24.27 -1.65 4.67
N LEU A 66 -24.58 -1.42 3.39
CA LEU A 66 -23.58 -1.42 2.33
C LEU A 66 -22.59 -0.26 2.50
N THR A 67 -23.07 0.94 2.86
CA THR A 67 -22.20 2.08 3.15
C THR A 67 -21.28 1.77 4.34
N PHE A 68 -21.81 1.22 5.41
CA PHE A 68 -21.00 0.81 6.57
C PHE A 68 -19.92 -0.18 6.17
N TYR A 69 -20.30 -1.24 5.46
CA TYR A 69 -19.37 -2.30 5.05
C TYR A 69 -18.28 -1.77 4.11
N GLU A 70 -18.67 -1.10 3.01
CA GLU A 70 -17.71 -0.60 2.02
C GLU A 70 -16.78 0.49 2.57
N ILE A 71 -17.26 1.34 3.47
CA ILE A 71 -16.41 2.38 4.08
C ILE A 71 -15.50 1.79 5.14
N THR A 72 -15.97 0.83 5.94
CA THR A 72 -15.09 0.14 6.90
C THR A 72 -13.98 -0.60 6.16
N ASP A 73 -14.31 -1.34 5.09
CA ASP A 73 -13.35 -2.04 4.25
C ASP A 73 -12.29 -1.09 3.65
N ARG A 74 -12.70 0.10 3.19
CA ARG A 74 -11.77 1.12 2.65
C ARG A 74 -10.97 1.83 3.73
N ALA A 75 -11.56 2.08 4.88
CA ALA A 75 -10.83 2.64 6.02
C ALA A 75 -9.77 1.66 6.54
N ASP A 76 -10.10 0.36 6.57
CA ASP A 76 -9.15 -0.70 6.91
C ASP A 76 -8.05 -0.83 5.83
N ALA A 77 -8.40 -0.73 4.54
CA ALA A 77 -7.41 -0.70 3.46
C ALA A 77 -6.47 0.52 3.57
N ALA A 78 -7.01 1.72 3.81
CA ALA A 78 -6.20 2.92 4.01
C ALA A 78 -5.29 2.81 5.24
N SER A 79 -5.76 2.20 6.34
CA SER A 79 -4.93 1.94 7.52
C SER A 79 -3.85 0.89 7.23
N THR A 80 -4.14 -0.12 6.41
CA THR A 80 -3.16 -1.14 5.97
C THR A 80 -2.05 -0.51 5.14
N VAL A 81 -2.41 0.41 4.22
CA VAL A 81 -1.43 1.20 3.45
C VAL A 81 -0.48 1.91 4.40
N ARG A 82 -0.99 2.68 5.36
CA ARG A 82 -0.20 3.47 6.30
C ARG A 82 0.63 2.62 7.27
N ASP A 83 0.02 1.60 7.88
CA ASP A 83 0.59 0.88 9.02
C ASP A 83 1.42 -0.35 8.63
N SER A 84 1.27 -0.85 7.39
CA SER A 84 1.89 -2.09 6.95
C SER A 84 2.66 -1.94 5.63
N SER A 85 1.98 -1.65 4.53
CA SER A 85 2.59 -1.66 3.19
C SER A 85 3.62 -0.56 3.01
N GLN A 86 3.34 0.66 3.49
CA GLN A 86 4.30 1.77 3.49
C GLN A 86 5.54 1.41 4.29
N ARG A 87 5.36 0.98 5.55
CA ARG A 87 6.49 0.63 6.42
C ARG A 87 7.36 -0.50 5.89
N LEU A 88 6.78 -1.50 5.23
CA LEU A 88 7.56 -2.58 4.62
C LEU A 88 8.38 -2.08 3.43
N SER A 89 7.83 -1.18 2.61
CA SER A 89 8.56 -0.54 1.53
C SER A 89 9.69 0.36 2.05
N GLU A 90 9.43 1.14 3.11
CA GLU A 90 10.44 1.94 3.80
C GLU A 90 11.55 1.07 4.40
N ASP A 91 11.20 0.03 5.16
CA ASP A 91 12.18 -0.91 5.72
C ASP A 91 13.03 -1.57 4.63
N ALA A 92 12.43 -1.95 3.50
CA ALA A 92 13.15 -2.58 2.39
C ALA A 92 14.15 -1.61 1.74
N SER A 93 13.76 -0.34 1.52
CA SER A 93 14.68 0.69 1.01
C SER A 93 15.80 0.98 2.00
N GLU A 94 15.51 0.98 3.29
CA GLU A 94 16.47 1.24 4.34
C GLU A 94 17.44 0.08 4.56
N ILE A 95 16.99 -1.18 4.40
CA ILE A 95 17.86 -2.36 4.33
C ILE A 95 18.86 -2.19 3.19
N TYR A 96 18.37 -1.83 1.99
CA TYR A 96 19.23 -1.62 0.84
C TYR A 96 20.29 -0.55 1.11
N ARG A 97 19.89 0.62 1.60
CA ARG A 97 20.78 1.74 1.90
C ARG A 97 21.81 1.39 2.98
N SER A 98 21.36 0.75 4.05
CA SER A 98 22.27 0.32 5.14
C SER A 98 23.32 -0.68 4.68
N LEU A 99 22.96 -1.62 3.80
CA LEU A 99 23.89 -2.56 3.20
C LEU A 99 24.89 -1.86 2.28
N ALA A 100 24.42 -0.94 1.44
CA ALA A 100 25.27 -0.16 0.54
C ALA A 100 26.24 0.77 1.31
N ASP A 101 25.75 1.45 2.37
CA ASP A 101 26.58 2.28 3.24
C ASP A 101 27.61 1.44 4.01
N ALA A 102 27.22 0.27 4.52
CA ALA A 102 28.16 -0.64 5.15
C ALA A 102 29.28 -1.10 4.18
N ASN A 103 28.94 -1.40 2.92
CA ASN A 103 29.92 -1.77 1.91
C ASN A 103 30.91 -0.63 1.61
N THR A 104 30.38 0.55 1.40
CA THR A 104 31.17 1.79 1.18
C THR A 104 32.09 2.08 2.37
N THR A 105 31.55 2.02 3.58
CA THR A 105 32.31 2.28 4.83
C THR A 105 33.37 1.19 5.07
N ALA A 106 33.13 -0.06 4.68
CA ALA A 106 34.13 -1.12 4.73
C ALA A 106 35.31 -0.84 3.78
N ALA A 107 35.06 -0.31 2.57
CA ALA A 107 36.10 0.05 1.62
C ALA A 107 36.91 1.27 2.11
N VAL A 108 36.25 2.30 2.65
CA VAL A 108 36.90 3.47 3.27
C VAL A 108 37.81 3.04 4.45
N GLY A 109 37.29 2.22 5.37
CA GLY A 109 38.08 1.71 6.50
C GLY A 109 39.25 0.85 6.06
N PHE A 110 39.12 0.11 4.96
CA PHE A 110 40.23 -0.66 4.37
C PHE A 110 41.31 0.27 3.80
N LEU A 111 40.95 1.37 3.13
CA LEU A 111 41.92 2.38 2.62
C LEU A 111 42.71 3.02 3.76
N ALA A 112 42.05 3.36 4.87
CA ALA A 112 42.70 3.93 6.05
C ALA A 112 43.65 2.93 6.75
N GLY A 113 43.45 1.62 6.57
CA GLY A 113 44.41 0.61 7.00
C GLY A 113 44.57 0.51 8.52
N ALA A 114 45.80 0.79 9.02
CA ALA A 114 46.09 0.77 10.46
C ALA A 114 45.55 2.04 11.16
N ASP A 115 45.35 3.11 10.42
CA ASP A 115 44.87 4.41 10.89
C ASP A 115 43.35 4.57 10.73
N GLU A 116 42.60 3.45 10.57
CA GLU A 116 41.15 3.44 10.50
C GLU A 116 40.56 4.17 11.71
N ASP A 117 39.81 5.24 11.46
CA ASP A 117 39.11 5.99 12.50
C ASP A 117 38.04 5.12 13.19
N ALA A 118 37.92 5.28 14.50
CA ALA A 118 36.90 4.60 15.28
C ALA A 118 35.49 4.94 14.79
N GLU A 119 35.25 6.15 14.30
CA GLU A 119 33.96 6.60 13.78
C GLU A 119 33.57 5.84 12.48
N VAL A 120 34.51 5.61 11.58
CA VAL A 120 34.30 4.81 10.36
C VAL A 120 33.91 3.38 10.72
N ARG A 121 34.63 2.79 11.69
CA ARG A 121 34.34 1.45 12.17
C ARG A 121 32.94 1.37 12.81
N GLU A 122 32.62 2.31 13.69
CA GLU A 122 31.31 2.36 14.34
C GLU A 122 30.18 2.63 13.33
N ARG A 123 30.41 3.41 12.26
CA ARG A 123 29.45 3.59 11.17
C ARG A 123 29.17 2.26 10.50
N TYR A 124 30.19 1.50 10.12
CA TYR A 124 30.04 0.17 9.55
C TYR A 124 29.22 -0.77 10.44
N GLU A 125 29.59 -0.86 11.72
CA GLU A 125 28.91 -1.72 12.69
C GLU A 125 27.45 -1.30 12.88
N ARG A 126 27.18 0.01 13.00
CA ARG A 126 25.80 0.53 13.08
C ARG A 126 24.96 0.17 11.87
N GLN A 127 25.49 0.26 10.67
CA GLN A 127 24.76 -0.05 9.44
C GLN A 127 24.44 -1.55 9.31
N ILE A 128 25.37 -2.41 9.67
CA ILE A 128 25.13 -3.86 9.73
C ILE A 128 24.06 -4.20 10.78
N ASP A 129 24.18 -3.66 11.97
CA ASP A 129 23.22 -3.90 13.06
C ASP A 129 21.82 -3.38 12.68
N HIS A 130 21.76 -2.23 12.02
CA HIS A 130 20.51 -1.63 11.55
C HIS A 130 19.86 -2.51 10.48
N ALA A 131 20.61 -2.91 9.45
CA ALA A 131 20.11 -3.82 8.43
C ALA A 131 19.61 -5.15 9.04
N ALA A 132 20.37 -5.73 9.97
CA ALA A 132 19.97 -6.97 10.65
C ALA A 132 18.68 -6.79 11.48
N GLY A 133 18.53 -5.67 12.17
CA GLY A 133 17.32 -5.32 12.92
C GLY A 133 16.08 -5.17 12.03
N LEU A 134 16.23 -4.47 10.90
CA LEU A 134 15.18 -4.32 9.90
C LEU A 134 14.80 -5.65 9.27
N LEU A 135 15.77 -6.50 8.93
CA LEU A 135 15.52 -7.86 8.42
C LEU A 135 14.74 -8.72 9.40
N ALA A 136 15.08 -8.68 10.70
CA ALA A 136 14.34 -9.39 11.72
C ALA A 136 12.89 -8.87 11.85
N SER A 137 12.70 -7.55 11.74
CA SER A 137 11.40 -6.87 11.75
C SER A 137 10.57 -7.23 10.51
N ALA A 138 11.18 -7.19 9.33
CA ALA A 138 10.56 -7.57 8.06
C ALA A 138 10.17 -9.05 8.05
N ALA A 139 11.01 -9.95 8.58
CA ALA A 139 10.70 -11.38 8.70
C ALA A 139 9.46 -11.65 9.57
N ALA A 140 9.27 -10.87 10.64
CA ALA A 140 8.09 -11.00 11.50
C ALA A 140 6.80 -10.55 10.79
N ARG A 141 6.89 -9.60 9.87
CA ARG A 141 5.74 -9.02 9.14
C ARG A 141 5.46 -9.68 7.80
N SER A 142 6.45 -10.29 7.15
CA SER A 142 6.34 -10.91 5.82
C SER A 142 5.65 -12.27 5.78
N SER A 143 5.02 -12.72 6.88
CA SER A 143 4.39 -14.06 7.01
C SER A 143 3.32 -14.36 5.95
N GLN A 144 2.81 -13.35 5.25
CA GLN A 144 1.80 -13.48 4.19
C GLN A 144 2.39 -13.55 2.78
N SER A 145 3.71 -13.37 2.61
CA SER A 145 4.40 -13.38 1.34
C SER A 145 5.54 -14.37 1.30
N ALA A 146 5.34 -15.46 0.57
CA ALA A 146 6.40 -16.45 0.35
C ALA A 146 7.60 -15.86 -0.43
N GLU A 147 7.34 -14.89 -1.31
CA GLU A 147 8.36 -14.24 -2.15
C GLU A 147 9.23 -13.29 -1.34
N ALA A 148 8.61 -12.39 -0.53
CA ALA A 148 9.36 -11.55 0.40
C ALA A 148 10.15 -12.36 1.43
N ALA A 149 9.57 -13.45 1.96
CA ALA A 149 10.26 -14.35 2.89
C ALA A 149 11.50 -14.99 2.27
N GLU A 150 11.52 -15.26 0.96
CA GLU A 150 12.69 -15.79 0.27
C GLU A 150 13.81 -14.76 0.16
N TYR A 151 13.51 -13.50 -0.20
CA TYR A 151 14.54 -12.45 -0.23
C TYR A 151 15.11 -12.16 1.16
N ILE A 152 14.25 -12.07 2.18
CA ILE A 152 14.68 -11.91 3.57
C ILE A 152 15.55 -13.08 4.04
N ARG A 153 15.24 -14.32 3.62
CA ARG A 153 16.06 -15.49 3.92
C ARG A 153 17.45 -15.43 3.25
N ILE A 154 17.52 -14.99 1.99
CA ILE A 154 18.77 -14.77 1.27
C ILE A 154 19.65 -13.77 2.01
N LEU A 155 19.07 -12.61 2.34
CA LEU A 155 19.74 -11.54 3.08
C LEU A 155 20.25 -12.04 4.45
N GLY A 156 19.41 -12.69 5.23
CA GLY A 156 19.78 -13.21 6.55
C GLY A 156 20.84 -14.33 6.51
N LEU A 157 20.92 -15.10 5.42
CA LEU A 157 21.93 -16.13 5.25
C LEU A 157 23.29 -15.53 4.86
N HIS A 158 23.32 -14.58 3.93
CA HIS A 158 24.58 -14.09 3.34
C HIS A 158 25.16 -12.87 4.06
N LEU A 159 24.39 -12.15 4.88
CA LEU A 159 24.92 -11.03 5.66
C LEU A 159 26.05 -11.45 6.64
N PRO A 160 25.96 -12.55 7.40
CA PRO A 160 27.07 -13.02 8.24
C PRO A 160 28.30 -13.48 7.43
N GLU A 161 28.11 -14.00 6.21
CA GLU A 161 29.22 -14.37 5.33
C GLU A 161 29.98 -13.13 4.88
N TYR A 162 29.25 -12.10 4.44
CA TYR A 162 29.79 -10.80 4.06
C TYR A 162 30.61 -10.17 5.21
N THR A 163 30.03 -10.10 6.42
CA THR A 163 30.73 -9.52 7.58
C THR A 163 32.00 -10.29 7.91
N GLY A 164 31.98 -11.63 7.79
CA GLY A 164 33.17 -12.48 7.97
C GLY A 164 34.27 -12.19 6.95
N LEU A 165 33.92 -11.92 5.68
CA LEU A 165 34.87 -11.54 4.63
C LEU A 165 35.49 -10.15 4.90
N VAL A 166 34.70 -9.16 5.29
CA VAL A 166 35.17 -7.82 5.64
C VAL A 166 36.14 -7.86 6.83
N GLU A 167 35.82 -8.59 7.91
CA GLU A 167 36.70 -8.71 9.05
C GLU A 167 38.02 -9.48 8.71
N THR A 168 37.94 -10.43 7.80
CA THR A 168 39.11 -11.12 7.27
C THR A 168 39.97 -10.17 6.44
N ALA A 169 39.35 -9.36 5.57
CA ALA A 169 40.02 -8.33 4.78
C ALA A 169 40.77 -7.32 5.69
N ARG A 170 40.06 -6.76 6.70
CA ARG A 170 40.62 -5.81 7.68
C ARG A 170 41.79 -6.41 8.46
N THR A 171 41.66 -7.66 8.93
CA THR A 171 42.74 -8.32 9.69
C THR A 171 43.98 -8.49 8.84
N ASN A 172 43.86 -8.95 7.60
CA ASN A 172 44.98 -9.09 6.68
C ASN A 172 45.62 -7.74 6.31
N ASN A 173 44.77 -6.70 6.11
CA ASN A 173 45.25 -5.35 5.78
C ASN A 173 46.11 -4.76 6.90
N ARG A 174 45.65 -4.84 8.16
CA ARG A 174 46.44 -4.41 9.35
C ARG A 174 47.74 -5.15 9.54
N GLN A 175 47.84 -6.39 9.05
CA GLN A 175 49.08 -7.19 9.08
C GLN A 175 49.96 -6.91 7.82
N GLY A 176 49.54 -6.05 6.91
CA GLY A 176 50.26 -5.77 5.68
C GLY A 176 50.20 -6.90 4.65
N HIS A 177 49.27 -7.82 4.78
CA HIS A 177 49.15 -8.96 3.86
C HIS A 177 48.40 -8.55 2.58
N PRO A 178 48.94 -8.85 1.38
CA PRO A 178 48.28 -8.49 0.09
C PRO A 178 46.89 -9.15 -0.10
N LEU A 179 46.62 -10.23 0.63
CA LEU A 179 45.34 -10.94 0.57
C LEU A 179 44.16 -10.13 1.09
N GLY A 180 44.41 -9.08 1.90
CA GLY A 180 43.35 -8.22 2.42
C GLY A 180 42.47 -7.64 1.30
N GLY A 181 43.07 -7.08 0.25
CA GLY A 181 42.33 -6.55 -0.92
C GLY A 181 41.56 -7.60 -1.70
N ALA A 182 42.05 -8.84 -1.77
CA ALA A 182 41.32 -9.94 -2.41
C ALA A 182 40.07 -10.36 -1.61
N TYR A 183 40.13 -10.37 -0.28
CA TYR A 183 38.97 -10.63 0.57
C TYR A 183 37.95 -9.50 0.49
N LEU A 184 38.40 -8.23 0.47
CA LEU A 184 37.50 -7.09 0.32
C LEU A 184 36.77 -7.13 -1.02
N ARG A 185 37.49 -7.38 -2.12
CA ARG A 185 36.86 -7.52 -3.45
C ARG A 185 35.83 -8.67 -3.48
N HIS A 186 36.12 -9.79 -2.79
CA HIS A 186 35.15 -10.89 -2.71
C HIS A 186 33.93 -10.50 -1.87
N ALA A 187 34.11 -9.75 -0.77
CA ALA A 187 33.03 -9.20 0.02
C ALA A 187 32.17 -8.22 -0.82
N ASP A 188 32.81 -7.32 -1.54
CA ASP A 188 32.15 -6.38 -2.43
C ASP A 188 31.35 -7.08 -3.53
N GLN A 189 31.91 -8.07 -4.19
CA GLN A 189 31.21 -8.89 -5.17
C GLN A 189 29.98 -9.59 -4.55
N GLN A 190 30.12 -10.18 -3.36
CA GLN A 190 28.99 -10.81 -2.66
C GLN A 190 27.92 -9.79 -2.28
N MET A 191 28.32 -8.58 -1.87
CA MET A 191 27.42 -7.49 -1.58
C MET A 191 26.59 -7.15 -2.83
N HIS A 192 27.22 -6.88 -3.95
CA HIS A 192 26.54 -6.46 -5.17
C HIS A 192 25.73 -7.58 -5.84
N GLU A 193 26.30 -8.77 -5.98
CA GLU A 193 25.65 -9.86 -6.72
C GLU A 193 24.57 -10.59 -5.93
N THR A 194 24.60 -10.54 -4.58
CA THR A 194 23.70 -11.32 -3.74
C THR A 194 22.87 -10.44 -2.82
N LEU A 195 23.51 -9.63 -1.97
CA LEU A 195 22.81 -8.90 -0.92
C LEU A 195 22.03 -7.71 -1.47
N LEU A 196 22.69 -6.81 -2.21
CA LEU A 196 22.02 -5.64 -2.77
C LEU A 196 20.97 -6.02 -3.80
N ARG A 197 21.21 -7.06 -4.60
CA ARG A 197 20.20 -7.57 -5.55
C ARG A 197 18.97 -8.11 -4.82
N ALA A 198 19.15 -8.92 -3.77
CA ALA A 198 18.01 -9.41 -3.00
C ALA A 198 17.27 -8.30 -2.25
N ALA A 199 17.98 -7.28 -1.78
CA ALA A 199 17.37 -6.09 -1.17
C ALA A 199 16.60 -5.23 -2.18
N GLU A 200 17.12 -5.06 -3.40
CA GLU A 200 16.45 -4.38 -4.51
C GLU A 200 15.17 -5.11 -4.94
N ASP A 201 15.24 -6.43 -5.11
CA ASP A 201 14.07 -7.25 -5.43
C ASP A 201 13.01 -7.19 -4.32
N LEU A 202 13.42 -7.19 -3.05
CA LEU A 202 12.53 -7.00 -1.91
C LEU A 202 11.85 -5.63 -1.94
N TYR A 203 12.63 -4.57 -2.17
CA TYR A 203 12.12 -3.21 -2.29
C TYR A 203 11.13 -3.06 -3.45
N ALA A 204 11.46 -3.58 -4.63
CA ALA A 204 10.58 -3.56 -5.79
C ALA A 204 9.24 -4.29 -5.51
N LEU A 205 9.32 -5.47 -4.87
CA LEU A 205 8.14 -6.25 -4.50
C LEU A 205 7.23 -5.50 -3.50
N GLU A 206 7.81 -4.92 -2.44
CA GLU A 206 7.02 -4.24 -1.41
C GLU A 206 6.48 -2.89 -1.92
N THR A 207 7.21 -2.19 -2.78
CA THR A 207 6.74 -0.96 -3.45
C THR A 207 5.56 -1.25 -4.39
N GLU A 208 5.59 -2.33 -5.16
CA GLU A 208 4.47 -2.71 -6.02
C GLU A 208 3.22 -3.09 -5.22
N ARG A 209 3.40 -3.77 -4.09
CA ARG A 209 2.30 -4.05 -3.14
C ARG A 209 1.72 -2.78 -2.58
N PHE A 210 2.58 -1.90 -2.10
CA PHE A 210 2.17 -0.61 -1.59
C PHE A 210 1.33 0.17 -2.62
N ARG A 211 1.77 0.24 -3.90
CA ARG A 211 1.01 0.87 -4.98
C ARG A 211 -0.34 0.19 -5.23
N SER A 212 -0.38 -1.14 -5.19
CA SER A 212 -1.62 -1.92 -5.34
C SER A 212 -2.61 -1.65 -4.21
N ASP A 213 -2.14 -1.63 -2.96
CA ASP A 213 -2.97 -1.34 -1.79
C ASP A 213 -3.50 0.10 -1.81
N LEU A 214 -2.67 1.04 -2.23
CA LEU A 214 -3.05 2.44 -2.41
C LEU A 214 -4.12 2.61 -3.51
N ALA A 215 -3.98 1.88 -4.63
CA ALA A 215 -4.99 1.86 -5.70
C ALA A 215 -6.33 1.29 -5.20
N ASN A 216 -6.31 0.19 -4.44
CA ASN A 216 -7.51 -0.42 -3.86
C ASN A 216 -8.23 0.53 -2.87
N ALA A 217 -7.48 1.30 -2.08
CA ALA A 217 -8.05 2.29 -1.16
C ALA A 217 -8.78 3.43 -1.89
N ARG A 218 -8.44 3.72 -3.14
CA ARG A 218 -9.04 4.78 -3.98
C ARG A 218 -10.28 4.36 -4.74
N ASP A 219 -10.63 3.08 -4.78
CA ASP A 219 -11.76 2.57 -5.56
C ASP A 219 -13.10 3.14 -5.06
N TRP A 220 -13.98 3.53 -6.01
CA TRP A 220 -15.29 4.06 -5.66
C TRP A 220 -16.18 3.01 -4.99
N PRO A 221 -16.99 3.42 -3.95
CA PRO A 221 -17.97 2.54 -3.30
C PRO A 221 -19.22 2.37 -4.16
N TRP A 222 -19.08 1.69 -5.32
CA TRP A 222 -20.13 1.61 -6.34
C TRP A 222 -21.40 0.94 -5.83
N LEU A 223 -21.30 -0.07 -4.96
CA LEU A 223 -22.48 -0.77 -4.43
C LEU A 223 -23.27 0.12 -3.49
N ALA A 224 -22.62 0.87 -2.62
CA ALA A 224 -23.27 1.82 -1.73
C ALA A 224 -23.90 2.97 -2.52
N LEU A 225 -23.18 3.54 -3.50
CA LEU A 225 -23.70 4.60 -4.37
C LEU A 225 -24.91 4.14 -5.17
N ALA A 226 -24.86 2.94 -5.77
CA ALA A 226 -26.00 2.36 -6.49
C ALA A 226 -27.18 2.10 -5.58
N ALA A 227 -26.96 1.55 -4.37
CA ALA A 227 -28.01 1.32 -3.39
C ALA A 227 -28.67 2.64 -2.95
N GLY A 228 -27.87 3.69 -2.72
CA GLY A 228 -28.38 5.03 -2.40
C GLY A 228 -29.23 5.63 -3.53
N ALA A 229 -28.76 5.53 -4.78
CA ALA A 229 -29.52 5.97 -5.94
C ALA A 229 -30.83 5.22 -6.11
N VAL A 230 -30.84 3.90 -5.94
CA VAL A 230 -32.05 3.06 -5.96
C VAL A 230 -33.01 3.44 -4.83
N ALA A 231 -32.50 3.63 -3.60
CA ALA A 231 -33.32 4.04 -2.47
C ALA A 231 -33.99 5.41 -2.72
N LEU A 232 -33.25 6.39 -3.26
CA LEU A 232 -33.79 7.69 -3.62
C LEU A 232 -34.81 7.61 -4.77
N ALA A 233 -34.56 6.80 -5.80
CA ALA A 233 -35.50 6.59 -6.90
C ALA A 233 -36.82 5.99 -6.41
N VAL A 234 -36.76 4.97 -5.53
CA VAL A 234 -37.96 4.35 -4.94
C VAL A 234 -38.69 5.30 -3.99
N LEU A 235 -37.97 6.10 -3.20
CA LEU A 235 -38.53 7.16 -2.37
C LEU A 235 -39.26 8.21 -3.21
N GLY A 236 -38.65 8.70 -4.28
CA GLY A 236 -39.25 9.65 -5.22
C GLY A 236 -40.50 9.07 -5.90
N TRP A 237 -40.43 7.81 -6.34
CA TRP A 237 -41.58 7.11 -6.89
C TRP A 237 -42.72 6.96 -5.87
N ALA A 238 -42.42 6.58 -4.63
CA ALA A 238 -43.39 6.45 -3.56
C ALA A 238 -44.05 7.81 -3.23
N GLN A 239 -43.28 8.89 -3.15
CA GLN A 239 -43.79 10.25 -2.93
C GLN A 239 -44.67 10.72 -4.08
N ARG A 240 -44.24 10.53 -5.35
CA ARG A 240 -45.04 10.88 -6.53
C ARG A 240 -46.35 10.11 -6.58
N ARG A 241 -46.32 8.81 -6.29
CA ARG A 241 -47.51 7.95 -6.21
C ARG A 241 -48.48 8.42 -5.11
N HIS A 242 -47.96 8.81 -3.95
CA HIS A 242 -48.76 9.37 -2.87
C HIS A 242 -49.40 10.71 -3.27
N PHE A 243 -48.65 11.61 -3.89
CA PHE A 243 -49.14 12.88 -4.37
C PHE A 243 -50.31 12.73 -5.37
N LEU A 244 -50.12 11.87 -6.37
CA LEU A 244 -51.16 11.66 -7.44
C LEU A 244 -52.47 11.06 -6.88
N ARG A 245 -52.43 10.39 -5.73
CA ARG A 245 -53.64 9.77 -5.15
C ARG A 245 -54.35 10.55 -4.05
N THR A 246 -53.61 11.42 -3.34
CA THR A 246 -54.18 12.11 -2.15
C THR A 246 -54.19 13.62 -2.27
N ASN A 247 -53.64 14.20 -3.34
CA ASN A 247 -53.53 15.65 -3.57
C ASN A 247 -52.91 16.44 -2.38
N ARG A 248 -52.27 15.74 -1.43
CA ARG A 248 -51.52 16.32 -0.29
C ARG A 248 -50.02 16.16 -0.49
N VAL A 249 -49.32 17.29 -0.56
CA VAL A 249 -47.91 17.38 -1.04
C VAL A 249 -46.90 16.78 -0.08
N PHE A 250 -47.15 16.69 1.25
CA PHE A 250 -46.09 16.36 2.20
C PHE A 250 -46.49 15.27 3.19
N ASN A 251 -45.82 14.10 3.05
CA ASN A 251 -45.69 13.11 4.13
C ASN A 251 -44.38 13.38 4.88
N ARG A 252 -44.44 13.97 6.08
CA ARG A 252 -43.26 14.34 6.89
C ARG A 252 -42.29 13.19 7.11
N GLY A 253 -42.77 11.96 7.25
CA GLY A 253 -41.95 10.77 7.43
C GLY A 253 -41.17 10.37 6.18
N LEU A 254 -41.82 10.41 4.99
CA LEU A 254 -41.10 10.15 3.73
C LEU A 254 -40.13 11.26 3.36
N LEU A 255 -40.44 12.51 3.72
CA LEU A 255 -39.51 13.64 3.56
C LEU A 255 -38.26 13.45 4.44
N ALA A 256 -38.43 13.09 5.71
CA ALA A 256 -37.32 12.79 6.63
C ALA A 256 -36.47 11.62 6.12
N ALA A 257 -37.11 10.56 5.60
CA ALA A 257 -36.41 9.44 4.99
C ALA A 257 -35.58 9.86 3.74
N THR A 258 -36.15 10.72 2.89
CA THR A 258 -35.43 11.24 1.72
C THR A 258 -34.27 12.15 2.14
N ALA A 259 -34.49 13.04 3.11
CA ALA A 259 -33.44 13.90 3.63
C ALA A 259 -32.29 13.07 4.22
N ALA A 260 -32.60 12.04 5.00
CA ALA A 260 -31.58 11.14 5.54
C ALA A 260 -30.79 10.41 4.45
N ALA A 261 -31.47 9.93 3.40
CA ALA A 261 -30.82 9.25 2.27
C ALA A 261 -29.95 10.22 1.44
N VAL A 262 -30.43 11.46 1.21
CA VAL A 262 -29.64 12.50 0.49
C VAL A 262 -28.42 12.92 1.30
N VAL A 263 -28.58 13.16 2.60
CA VAL A 263 -27.46 13.50 3.49
C VAL A 263 -26.42 12.40 3.52
N LEU A 264 -26.86 11.14 3.66
CA LEU A 264 -25.92 10.00 3.67
C LEU A 264 -25.20 9.86 2.33
N LEU A 265 -25.92 9.98 1.20
CA LEU A 265 -25.30 9.88 -0.13
C LEU A 265 -24.33 11.05 -0.40
N ALA A 266 -24.69 12.26 -0.01
CA ALA A 266 -23.82 13.43 -0.15
C ALA A 266 -22.59 13.33 0.76
N TRP A 267 -22.77 12.83 1.99
CA TRP A 267 -21.64 12.59 2.92
C TRP A 267 -20.71 11.50 2.39
N LEU A 268 -21.25 10.37 1.92
CA LEU A 268 -20.48 9.30 1.29
C LEU A 268 -19.67 9.82 0.09
N ALA A 269 -20.32 10.53 -0.84
CA ALA A 269 -19.65 11.06 -2.03
C ALA A 269 -18.58 12.12 -1.65
N GLY A 270 -18.88 13.00 -0.71
CA GLY A 270 -17.99 14.05 -0.25
C GLY A 270 -16.75 13.48 0.45
N SER A 271 -16.95 12.62 1.45
CA SER A 271 -15.84 11.98 2.17
C SER A 271 -14.95 11.17 1.24
N HIS A 272 -15.54 10.40 0.31
CA HIS A 272 -14.77 9.62 -0.64
C HIS A 272 -13.97 10.49 -1.62
N THR A 273 -14.55 11.61 -2.06
CA THR A 273 -13.85 12.56 -2.95
C THR A 273 -12.65 13.19 -2.24
N LEU A 274 -12.80 13.59 -0.96
CA LEU A 274 -11.73 14.15 -0.14
C LEU A 274 -10.63 13.11 0.11
N ALA A 275 -11.00 11.90 0.56
CA ALA A 275 -10.05 10.82 0.78
C ALA A 275 -9.27 10.46 -0.49
N ARG A 276 -9.96 10.39 -1.63
CA ARG A 276 -9.32 10.12 -2.92
C ARG A 276 -8.37 11.24 -3.34
N GLY A 277 -8.71 12.50 -3.07
CA GLY A 277 -7.84 13.65 -3.33
C GLY A 277 -6.53 13.53 -2.55
N ALA A 278 -6.61 13.36 -1.23
CA ALA A 278 -5.46 13.20 -0.36
C ALA A 278 -4.58 11.98 -0.71
N LEU A 279 -5.20 10.82 -0.96
CA LEU A 279 -4.45 9.63 -1.39
C LEU A 279 -3.86 9.76 -2.80
N HIS A 280 -4.38 10.64 -3.66
CA HIS A 280 -3.82 10.89 -4.98
C HIS A 280 -2.60 11.81 -4.92
N GLU A 281 -2.64 12.80 -4.06
CA GLU A 281 -1.53 13.67 -3.72
C GLU A 281 -0.39 12.84 -3.12
N ALA A 282 -0.69 12.01 -2.10
CA ALA A 282 0.29 11.09 -1.52
C ALA A 282 0.98 10.16 -2.55
N ASP A 283 0.28 9.66 -3.56
CA ASP A 283 0.85 8.75 -4.56
C ASP A 283 1.64 9.46 -5.66
N ARG A 284 1.11 10.55 -6.19
CA ARG A 284 1.73 11.22 -7.33
C ARG A 284 2.97 12.02 -6.94
N ASP A 285 2.87 12.69 -5.82
CA ASP A 285 3.85 13.68 -5.44
C ASP A 285 4.87 13.06 -4.48
N ALA A 286 4.45 12.60 -3.30
CA ALA A 286 5.38 12.08 -2.31
C ALA A 286 5.93 10.67 -2.61
N ALA A 287 5.11 9.71 -3.07
CA ALA A 287 5.60 8.35 -3.31
C ALA A 287 6.51 8.26 -4.55
N GLN A 288 6.26 9.08 -5.58
CA GLN A 288 7.13 9.15 -6.75
C GLN A 288 8.43 9.86 -6.40
N SER A 289 8.38 11.00 -5.70
CA SER A 289 9.54 11.74 -5.22
C SER A 289 10.43 10.88 -4.32
N LEU A 290 9.84 10.16 -3.34
CA LEU A 290 10.58 9.21 -2.50
C LEU A 290 11.28 8.12 -3.31
N GLY A 291 10.65 7.60 -4.38
CA GLY A 291 11.26 6.61 -5.27
C GLY A 291 12.53 7.16 -5.93
N VAL A 292 12.45 8.34 -6.51
CA VAL A 292 13.57 9.00 -7.19
C VAL A 292 14.69 9.41 -6.22
N LEU A 293 14.33 9.92 -5.04
CA LEU A 293 15.30 10.27 -3.98
C LEU A 293 16.03 9.03 -3.45
N ASN A 294 15.34 7.90 -3.28
CA ASN A 294 16.00 6.65 -2.92
C ASN A 294 16.93 6.15 -4.01
N GLU A 295 16.55 6.26 -5.29
CA GLU A 295 17.42 5.95 -6.42
C GLU A 295 18.67 6.84 -6.42
N ALA A 296 18.51 8.15 -6.26
CA ALA A 296 19.62 9.09 -6.15
C ALA A 296 20.59 8.71 -5.01
N TRP A 297 20.04 8.34 -3.85
CA TRP A 297 20.85 7.93 -2.71
C TRP A 297 21.64 6.65 -2.96
N VAL A 298 20.99 5.67 -3.57
CA VAL A 298 21.62 4.42 -3.98
C VAL A 298 22.77 4.66 -4.97
N GLU A 299 22.55 5.50 -5.97
CA GLU A 299 23.59 5.86 -6.96
C GLU A 299 24.77 6.58 -6.29
N ALA A 300 24.51 7.48 -5.34
CA ALA A 300 25.57 8.13 -4.56
C ALA A 300 26.39 7.13 -3.73
N LEU A 301 25.74 6.19 -3.05
CA LEU A 301 26.41 5.15 -2.25
C LEU A 301 27.25 4.22 -3.14
N ARG A 302 26.73 3.82 -4.30
CA ARG A 302 27.45 2.99 -5.26
C ARG A 302 28.68 3.73 -5.81
N ALA A 303 28.50 4.96 -6.26
CA ALA A 303 29.61 5.78 -6.74
C ALA A 303 30.71 5.92 -5.68
N ARG A 304 30.34 6.13 -4.42
CA ARG A 304 31.31 6.23 -3.31
C ARG A 304 32.04 4.91 -3.06
N GLY A 305 31.35 3.78 -3.17
CA GLY A 305 31.94 2.44 -3.07
C GLY A 305 32.97 2.21 -4.18
N ASP A 306 32.61 2.50 -5.43
CA ASP A 306 33.47 2.34 -6.60
C ASP A 306 34.71 3.24 -6.56
N GLU A 307 34.55 4.51 -6.15
CA GLU A 307 35.67 5.43 -5.91
C GLU A 307 36.68 4.82 -4.93
N SER A 308 36.22 4.29 -3.82
CA SER A 308 37.09 3.68 -2.82
C SER A 308 37.73 2.37 -3.33
N MET A 309 36.99 1.54 -4.05
CA MET A 309 37.48 0.29 -4.61
C MET A 309 38.51 0.53 -5.73
N THR A 310 38.40 1.60 -6.49
CA THR A 310 39.41 2.00 -7.48
C THR A 310 40.80 2.11 -6.83
N LEU A 311 40.89 2.80 -5.68
CA LEU A 311 42.16 2.93 -4.94
C LEU A 311 42.59 1.62 -4.26
N VAL A 312 41.65 0.83 -3.74
CA VAL A 312 41.94 -0.49 -3.15
C VAL A 312 42.62 -1.42 -4.17
N MET A 313 42.20 -1.34 -5.44
CA MET A 313 42.70 -2.21 -6.51
C MET A 313 44.05 -1.76 -7.11
N ARG A 314 44.58 -0.61 -6.72
CA ARG A 314 45.94 -0.13 -7.08
C ARG A 314 46.34 -0.38 -8.54
N GLY A 315 45.73 0.36 -9.47
CA GLY A 315 46.03 0.28 -10.91
C GLY A 315 45.31 -0.84 -11.68
N ALA A 316 44.52 -1.68 -11.01
CA ALA A 316 43.58 -2.65 -11.60
C ALA A 316 42.11 -2.21 -11.47
N GLY A 317 41.87 -0.94 -11.10
CA GLY A 317 40.56 -0.40 -10.72
C GLY A 317 39.76 0.23 -11.87
N SER A 318 40.16 0.04 -13.15
CA SER A 318 39.44 0.68 -14.27
C SER A 318 37.95 0.29 -14.36
N GLU A 319 37.61 -0.90 -13.97
CA GLU A 319 36.19 -1.34 -13.92
C GLU A 319 35.38 -0.53 -12.90
N PHE A 320 35.96 -0.28 -11.73
CA PHE A 320 35.33 0.53 -10.69
C PHE A 320 35.25 2.01 -11.08
N GLU A 321 36.23 2.51 -11.82
CA GLU A 321 36.21 3.88 -12.37
C GLU A 321 35.11 4.06 -13.41
N ASP A 322 34.96 3.09 -14.31
CA ASP A 322 33.86 3.10 -15.29
C ASP A 322 32.47 3.04 -14.58
N SER A 323 32.37 2.22 -13.54
CA SER A 323 31.14 2.12 -12.71
C SER A 323 30.87 3.43 -11.94
N TYR A 324 31.91 4.05 -11.36
CA TYR A 324 31.79 5.37 -10.73
C TYR A 324 31.21 6.41 -11.69
N ALA A 325 31.77 6.50 -12.91
CA ALA A 325 31.28 7.43 -13.90
C ALA A 325 29.80 7.15 -14.30
N GLU A 326 29.43 5.90 -14.41
CA GLU A 326 28.05 5.49 -14.69
C GLU A 326 27.10 5.91 -13.56
N HIS A 327 27.45 5.63 -12.30
CA HIS A 327 26.63 5.97 -11.14
C HIS A 327 26.54 7.48 -10.92
N MET A 328 27.64 8.22 -11.08
CA MET A 328 27.61 9.69 -11.03
C MET A 328 26.78 10.29 -12.17
N GLY A 329 26.81 9.67 -13.36
CA GLY A 329 25.97 10.07 -14.49
C GLY A 329 24.47 9.88 -14.20
N ARG A 330 24.07 8.79 -13.54
CA ARG A 330 22.70 8.56 -13.11
C ARG A 330 22.28 9.47 -11.97
N LEU A 331 23.20 9.75 -11.04
CA LEU A 331 22.94 10.65 -9.92
C LEU A 331 22.74 12.11 -10.38
N ALA A 332 23.72 12.66 -11.10
CA ALA A 332 23.83 14.11 -11.37
C ALA A 332 24.17 14.44 -12.83
N GLY A 333 23.89 13.57 -13.78
CA GLY A 333 24.25 13.70 -15.21
C GLY A 333 23.52 14.78 -16.02
N GLY A 334 22.92 15.79 -15.38
CA GLY A 334 22.15 16.85 -16.03
C GLY A 334 20.70 16.44 -16.34
N GLU A 335 20.14 16.87 -17.48
CA GLU A 335 18.76 16.50 -17.87
C GLU A 335 18.59 14.98 -17.86
N GLY A 336 17.84 14.46 -16.89
CA GLY A 336 17.53 13.03 -16.68
C GLY A 336 18.35 12.32 -15.62
N GLY A 337 19.20 13.01 -14.87
CA GLY A 337 19.80 12.49 -13.64
C GLY A 337 18.76 12.47 -12.50
N ALA A 338 18.93 11.54 -11.54
CA ALA A 338 17.99 11.36 -10.45
C ALA A 338 17.79 12.63 -9.61
N LEU A 339 18.83 13.44 -9.41
CA LEU A 339 18.71 14.72 -8.70
C LEU A 339 17.92 15.77 -9.49
N ASP A 340 18.01 15.79 -10.82
CA ASP A 340 17.23 16.70 -11.67
C ASP A 340 15.76 16.29 -11.67
N GLU A 341 15.49 14.99 -11.75
CA GLU A 341 14.11 14.46 -11.64
C GLU A 341 13.50 14.73 -10.24
N ALA A 342 14.25 14.49 -9.16
CA ALA A 342 13.82 14.80 -7.80
C ALA A 342 13.52 16.29 -7.61
N HIS A 343 14.36 17.18 -8.14
CA HIS A 343 14.13 18.62 -8.12
C HIS A 343 12.84 19.02 -8.87
N GLY A 344 12.56 18.34 -10.00
CA GLY A 344 11.34 18.56 -10.77
C GLY A 344 10.05 18.07 -10.09
N LEU A 345 10.16 17.08 -9.20
CA LEU A 345 9.06 16.51 -8.43
C LEU A 345 8.77 17.27 -7.14
N ALA A 346 9.78 17.92 -6.54
CA ALA A 346 9.62 18.66 -5.29
C ALA A 346 8.68 19.86 -5.46
N GLU A 347 7.59 19.90 -4.72
CA GLU A 347 6.53 20.89 -4.90
C GLU A 347 6.85 22.22 -4.21
N ASP A 348 7.49 22.20 -3.07
CA ASP A 348 7.79 23.37 -2.24
C ASP A 348 9.29 23.73 -2.19
N VAL A 349 9.62 24.77 -1.49
CA VAL A 349 11.02 25.24 -1.32
C VAL A 349 11.76 24.34 -0.33
N GLU A 350 11.05 23.82 0.66
CA GLU A 350 11.59 22.95 1.70
C GLU A 350 12.07 21.62 1.10
N GLY A 351 11.34 21.03 0.16
CA GLY A 351 11.73 19.82 -0.57
C GLY A 351 12.83 20.08 -1.61
N ARG A 352 12.79 21.23 -2.33
CA ARG A 352 13.79 21.57 -3.34
C ARG A 352 15.17 21.91 -2.77
N SER A 353 15.22 22.61 -1.66
CA SER A 353 16.46 23.07 -1.05
C SER A 353 17.49 21.96 -0.78
N PRO A 354 17.12 20.84 -0.12
CA PRO A 354 18.06 19.74 0.09
C PRO A 354 18.48 19.05 -1.22
N VAL A 355 17.59 18.95 -2.23
CA VAL A 355 17.95 18.37 -3.52
C VAL A 355 18.95 19.26 -4.26
N GLU A 356 18.79 20.58 -4.26
CA GLU A 356 19.76 21.54 -4.82
C GLU A 356 21.10 21.47 -4.08
N ALA A 357 21.09 21.31 -2.74
CA ALA A 357 22.29 21.13 -1.94
C ALA A 357 23.03 19.82 -2.31
N ALA A 358 22.28 18.72 -2.50
CA ALA A 358 22.84 17.45 -2.95
C ALA A 358 23.47 17.57 -4.36
N ALA A 359 22.82 18.26 -5.29
CA ALA A 359 23.34 18.49 -6.63
C ALA A 359 24.63 19.32 -6.62
N GLY A 360 24.67 20.39 -5.81
CA GLY A 360 25.87 21.19 -5.62
C GLY A 360 27.03 20.39 -5.01
N ALA A 361 26.75 19.58 -4.00
CA ALA A 361 27.73 18.72 -3.35
C ALA A 361 28.24 17.59 -4.29
N SER A 362 27.37 17.05 -5.13
CA SER A 362 27.74 16.03 -6.14
C SER A 362 28.68 16.61 -7.22
N ALA A 363 28.44 17.85 -7.64
CA ALA A 363 29.32 18.53 -8.59
C ALA A 363 30.73 18.77 -7.99
N GLU A 364 30.78 19.20 -6.72
CA GLU A 364 32.05 19.38 -6.01
C GLU A 364 32.77 18.03 -5.78
N TRP A 365 31.99 16.97 -5.49
CA TRP A 365 32.57 15.63 -5.41
C TRP A 365 33.22 15.18 -6.71
N ALA A 366 32.54 15.36 -7.84
CA ALA A 366 33.10 15.01 -9.14
C ALA A 366 34.43 15.78 -9.44
N GLU A 367 34.50 17.10 -9.12
CA GLU A 367 35.72 17.90 -9.27
C GLU A 367 36.87 17.37 -8.40
N ARG A 368 36.58 17.06 -7.13
CA ARG A 368 37.58 16.50 -6.20
C ARG A 368 38.06 15.12 -6.61
N HIS A 369 37.12 14.29 -7.14
CA HIS A 369 37.45 12.97 -7.67
C HIS A 369 38.46 13.04 -8.83
N GLU A 370 38.28 13.98 -9.77
CA GLU A 370 39.23 14.18 -10.84
C GLU A 370 40.64 14.51 -10.31
N ALA A 371 40.75 15.29 -9.24
CA ALA A 371 42.04 15.59 -8.58
C ALA A 371 42.66 14.33 -7.94
N ALA A 372 41.86 13.54 -7.23
CA ALA A 372 42.33 12.27 -6.65
C ALA A 372 42.81 11.28 -7.71
N ARG A 373 42.09 11.19 -8.83
CA ARG A 373 42.50 10.38 -9.99
C ARG A 373 43.79 10.86 -10.63
N ALA A 374 43.98 12.17 -10.73
CA ALA A 374 45.22 12.75 -11.27
C ALA A 374 46.44 12.36 -10.41
N SER A 375 46.31 12.43 -9.07
CA SER A 375 47.38 12.03 -8.14
C SER A 375 47.65 10.50 -8.20
N GLU A 376 46.61 9.67 -8.31
CA GLU A 376 46.80 8.23 -8.49
C GLU A 376 47.55 7.89 -9.79
N GLN A 377 47.16 8.53 -10.91
CA GLN A 377 47.81 8.35 -12.22
C GLN A 377 49.26 8.85 -12.23
N ALA A 378 49.59 9.88 -11.43
CA ALA A 378 50.94 10.36 -11.21
C ALA A 378 51.79 9.41 -10.35
N GLY A 379 51.15 8.38 -9.72
CA GLY A 379 51.82 7.46 -8.82
C GLY A 379 51.90 7.98 -7.37
N GLU A 380 51.22 9.06 -7.05
CA GLU A 380 51.17 9.72 -5.73
C GLU A 380 50.01 9.08 -4.90
N TYR A 381 50.15 7.78 -4.64
CA TYR A 381 49.05 6.96 -4.07
C TYR A 381 48.58 7.45 -2.69
N GLU A 382 49.52 7.84 -1.80
CA GLU A 382 49.16 8.32 -0.45
C GLU A 382 48.39 9.65 -0.55
N GLU A 383 48.77 10.54 -1.46
CA GLU A 383 48.03 11.78 -1.73
C GLU A 383 46.63 11.51 -2.31
N ALA A 384 46.54 10.56 -3.25
CA ALA A 384 45.23 10.13 -3.78
C ALA A 384 44.32 9.59 -2.68
N VAL A 385 44.85 8.79 -1.76
CA VAL A 385 44.07 8.28 -0.60
C VAL A 385 43.62 9.42 0.32
N ASP A 386 44.50 10.40 0.61
CA ASP A 386 44.15 11.56 1.45
C ASP A 386 43.09 12.44 0.78
N LEU A 387 43.15 12.63 -0.53
CA LEU A 387 42.09 13.33 -1.28
C LEU A 387 40.75 12.60 -1.26
N VAL A 388 40.71 11.29 -1.04
CA VAL A 388 39.44 10.52 -0.98
C VAL A 388 38.91 10.40 0.45
N ILE A 389 39.77 10.07 1.44
CA ILE A 389 39.32 9.79 2.81
C ILE A 389 39.86 10.79 3.85
N GLY A 390 40.62 11.80 3.42
CA GLY A 390 41.15 12.81 4.34
C GLY A 390 40.05 13.66 5.01
N SER A 391 40.47 14.37 6.07
CA SER A 391 39.55 15.16 6.89
C SER A 391 39.22 16.54 6.28
N GLU A 392 40.01 17.05 5.36
CA GLU A 392 39.81 18.35 4.74
C GLU A 392 39.83 18.24 3.21
N ASP A 393 38.92 18.93 2.56
CA ASP A 393 38.79 19.01 1.09
C ASP A 393 38.76 17.67 0.34
N SER A 394 38.39 16.59 1.01
CA SER A 394 38.29 15.25 0.43
C SER A 394 36.96 15.02 -0.30
N THR A 395 36.95 14.02 -1.19
CA THR A 395 35.70 13.53 -1.81
C THR A 395 34.74 12.99 -0.74
N GLY A 396 35.28 12.42 0.35
CA GLY A 396 34.48 11.97 1.51
C GLY A 396 33.62 13.08 2.10
N GLN A 397 34.19 14.27 2.29
CA GLN A 397 33.41 15.42 2.77
C GLN A 397 32.28 15.84 1.81
N SER A 398 32.55 15.78 0.50
CA SER A 398 31.51 16.11 -0.49
C SER A 398 30.42 15.06 -0.50
N PHE A 399 30.77 13.78 -0.41
CA PHE A 399 29.83 12.68 -0.28
C PHE A 399 28.99 12.81 1.00
N ASP A 400 29.59 13.12 2.16
CA ASP A 400 28.83 13.27 3.42
C ASP A 400 27.80 14.40 3.33
N ARG A 401 28.05 15.46 2.54
CA ARG A 401 27.08 16.51 2.25
C ARG A 401 25.96 16.01 1.33
N VAL A 402 26.27 15.20 0.31
CA VAL A 402 25.26 14.55 -0.53
C VAL A 402 24.37 13.65 0.32
N ASP A 403 24.98 12.78 1.15
CA ASP A 403 24.27 11.86 2.06
C ASP A 403 23.33 12.59 3.03
N ALA A 404 23.83 13.66 3.67
CA ALA A 404 23.03 14.47 4.58
C ALA A 404 21.86 15.18 3.88
N SER A 405 22.11 15.74 2.70
CA SER A 405 21.09 16.46 1.93
C SER A 405 20.02 15.51 1.39
N LEU A 406 20.39 14.34 0.88
CA LEU A 406 19.43 13.33 0.44
C LEU A 406 18.59 12.77 1.60
N ARG A 407 19.19 12.62 2.77
CA ARG A 407 18.46 12.21 3.98
C ARG A 407 17.41 13.25 4.37
N GLU A 408 17.78 14.54 4.38
CA GLU A 408 16.84 15.63 4.68
C GLU A 408 15.68 15.66 3.66
N ALA A 409 15.97 15.48 2.38
CA ALA A 409 14.95 15.40 1.33
C ALA A 409 13.98 14.22 1.55
N VAL A 410 14.51 13.03 1.83
CA VAL A 410 13.70 11.83 2.08
C VAL A 410 12.84 12.00 3.34
N GLU A 411 13.39 12.56 4.42
CA GLU A 411 12.64 12.81 5.66
C GLU A 411 11.49 13.80 5.44
N HIS A 412 11.69 14.83 4.64
CA HIS A 412 10.67 15.81 4.26
C HIS A 412 9.52 15.13 3.50
N GLU A 413 9.83 14.43 2.41
CA GLU A 413 8.83 13.72 1.58
C GLU A 413 8.08 12.63 2.35
N GLN A 414 8.74 11.93 3.27
CA GLN A 414 8.08 10.97 4.16
C GLN A 414 7.09 11.63 5.11
N ALA A 415 7.41 12.82 5.61
CA ALA A 415 6.50 13.58 6.46
C ALA A 415 5.26 14.04 5.68
N GLU A 416 5.44 14.52 4.45
CA GLU A 416 4.33 14.91 3.56
C GLU A 416 3.45 13.73 3.20
N PHE A 417 4.06 12.60 2.81
CA PHE A 417 3.31 11.37 2.54
C PHE A 417 2.47 10.95 3.74
N THR A 418 3.06 10.94 4.93
CA THR A 418 2.37 10.53 6.16
C THR A 418 1.19 11.46 6.46
N ALA A 419 1.36 12.77 6.31
CA ALA A 419 0.31 13.75 6.50
C ALA A 419 -0.85 13.55 5.52
N ALA A 420 -0.56 13.37 4.23
CA ALA A 420 -1.58 13.14 3.19
C ALA A 420 -2.31 11.79 3.39
N ALA A 421 -1.61 10.75 3.83
CA ALA A 421 -2.21 9.45 4.15
C ALA A 421 -3.14 9.53 5.38
N ASP A 422 -2.75 10.30 6.41
CA ASP A 422 -3.57 10.54 7.61
C ASP A 422 -4.83 11.36 7.27
N ASP A 423 -4.74 12.36 6.42
CA ASP A 423 -5.88 13.15 5.92
C ASP A 423 -6.84 12.27 5.12
N GLY A 424 -6.32 11.40 4.26
CA GLY A 424 -7.09 10.42 3.50
C GLY A 424 -7.87 9.46 4.41
N HIS A 425 -7.23 8.93 5.45
CA HIS A 425 -7.88 8.08 6.45
C HIS A 425 -8.91 8.87 7.28
N GLY A 426 -8.56 10.08 7.71
CA GLY A 426 -9.41 10.97 8.50
C GLY A 426 -10.71 11.36 7.81
N ALA A 427 -10.71 11.44 6.46
CA ALA A 427 -11.89 11.77 5.66
C ALA A 427 -13.05 10.75 5.83
N PHE A 428 -12.76 9.51 6.22
CA PHE A 428 -13.78 8.50 6.55
C PHE A 428 -14.29 8.59 7.99
N GLY A 429 -13.74 9.48 8.81
CA GLY A 429 -14.06 9.63 10.23
C GLY A 429 -15.56 9.86 10.48
N GLY A 430 -16.17 9.02 11.31
CA GLY A 430 -17.58 9.10 11.70
C GLY A 430 -18.59 8.63 10.64
N LEU A 431 -18.20 8.44 9.37
CA LEU A 431 -19.12 8.04 8.30
C LEU A 431 -19.75 6.66 8.55
N PRO A 432 -19.04 5.60 9.03
CA PRO A 432 -19.67 4.32 9.32
C PRO A 432 -20.77 4.44 10.38
N ALA A 433 -20.51 5.13 11.48
CA ALA A 433 -21.53 5.35 12.54
C ALA A 433 -22.68 6.23 12.06
N GLY A 434 -22.38 7.27 11.29
CA GLY A 434 -23.36 8.16 10.68
C GLY A 434 -24.26 7.43 9.67
N ALA A 435 -23.71 6.50 8.89
CA ALA A 435 -24.45 5.67 7.93
C ALA A 435 -25.51 4.82 8.65
N VAL A 436 -25.13 4.14 9.73
CA VAL A 436 -26.06 3.33 10.55
C VAL A 436 -27.15 4.22 11.14
N LEU A 437 -26.79 5.35 11.74
CA LEU A 437 -27.74 6.28 12.36
C LEU A 437 -28.73 6.85 11.33
N LEU A 438 -28.25 7.34 10.20
CA LEU A 438 -29.10 7.92 9.16
C LEU A 438 -29.99 6.88 8.49
N ALA A 439 -29.50 5.65 8.29
CA ALA A 439 -30.30 4.55 7.77
C ALA A 439 -31.42 4.16 8.73
N LEU A 440 -31.17 4.08 10.03
CA LEU A 440 -32.17 3.79 11.06
C LEU A 440 -33.21 4.93 11.16
N LEU A 441 -32.78 6.16 11.19
CA LEU A 441 -33.67 7.35 11.21
C LEU A 441 -34.53 7.41 9.95
N GLY A 442 -33.96 7.15 8.79
CA GLY A 442 -34.66 7.10 7.52
C GLY A 442 -35.70 5.99 7.46
N ALA A 443 -35.32 4.77 7.89
CA ALA A 443 -36.23 3.63 7.95
C ALA A 443 -37.38 3.88 8.94
N LEU A 444 -37.09 4.41 10.13
CA LEU A 444 -38.10 4.77 11.13
C LEU A 444 -39.05 5.86 10.59
N GLY A 445 -38.49 6.90 9.93
CA GLY A 445 -39.26 7.94 9.27
C GLY A 445 -40.22 7.38 8.22
N ALA A 446 -39.77 6.45 7.38
CA ALA A 446 -40.58 5.79 6.37
C ALA A 446 -41.72 4.97 7.00
N VAL A 447 -41.43 4.17 8.04
CA VAL A 447 -42.42 3.35 8.74
C VAL A 447 -43.45 4.20 9.47
N LEU A 448 -43.04 5.21 10.24
CA LEU A 448 -43.92 6.12 10.96
C LEU A 448 -44.78 6.98 10.02
N GLY A 449 -44.16 7.48 8.92
CA GLY A 449 -44.87 8.30 7.92
C GLY A 449 -46.02 7.54 7.22
N ILE A 450 -45.81 6.24 6.96
CA ILE A 450 -46.83 5.40 6.35
C ILE A 450 -47.80 4.87 7.42
N GLY A 451 -47.32 4.54 8.62
CA GLY A 451 -48.14 4.07 9.75
C GLY A 451 -49.18 5.08 10.19
N ARG A 452 -48.82 6.35 10.28
CA ARG A 452 -49.73 7.46 10.66
C ARG A 452 -50.90 7.63 9.68
N ARG A 453 -50.68 7.31 8.39
CA ARG A 453 -51.77 7.31 7.39
C ARG A 453 -52.65 6.08 7.45
N LEU A 454 -52.14 4.95 7.90
CA LEU A 454 -52.97 3.76 8.11
C LEU A 454 -53.95 3.93 9.27
N SER A 455 -53.65 4.78 10.26
CA SER A 455 -54.58 5.11 11.36
C SER A 455 -55.70 6.05 10.93
N GLU A 456 -55.55 6.81 9.82
CA GLU A 456 -56.61 7.64 9.25
C GLU A 456 -57.66 6.80 8.46
N TYR A 457 -57.37 5.56 8.12
CA TYR A 457 -58.29 4.63 7.44
C TYR A 457 -58.98 3.63 8.42
N ARG A 458 -58.79 3.78 9.72
CA ARG A 458 -59.56 3.08 10.77
C ARG A 458 -60.62 4.01 11.33
#